data_2008ed5ae6cf076348feb9af84ad591a
#
_entry.id   2008ed5ae6cf076348feb9af84ad591a
#
_cell.length_a   1.000
_cell.length_b   1.000
_cell.length_c   1.000
_cell.angle_alpha   90.00
_cell.angle_beta   90.00
_cell.angle_gamma   90.00
#
_symmetry.space_group_name_H-M   'P 1'
#
loop_
_entity.id
_entity.type
_entity.pdbx_description
1 polymer ?
#
loop_
_entity_poly.entity_id
_entity_poly.type
_entity_poly.pdbx_seq_one_letter_code
_entity_poly.pdbx_strand_id
1 'polypeptide(L)'
;KTTWTYDSEAKAYYFHRFYDFQPDLNTSHPEVQAEILKIMGFWIQQGVSGFRMDAVPFIISTKGAKVKKPEEQWDMLRAFREFLQWRQGDCIILAEANVLPETDMEYFGADGERMHMMFNFQVNQNLFYALAAADMRPLIKALKATKARPATAQWGMFLRNHDELDLGRLEKNQREKVFQAFGPKKNMQLYDRGIRRRLAPMLGGDQRRLELAYSLMFTLPGTPVIRYGDELGMGDNLDLPERNCARTPMQWSAEPHGGFTKSDRTNNPVIDEGPYGYERINAAIQRRHPDSLLNWTERIVRMRKEVPEIGWGDFAVLNVRDPAVLAMRYDWRNNSVVFLHNLHDEPREVVLDVGLEDQGKMLVNLLAEDHSKGEQSGKHRIVLEGYGYRWYRVGGLDYLLRRSEI
;
A
#
# COMPACT_ATOMS: atom_id res chain seq x y z
N LYS A 1 24.66 -15.25 9.96
CA LYS A 1 23.57 -16.27 9.96
C LYS A 1 23.92 -17.34 8.95
N THR A 2 23.94 -18.62 9.37
CA THR A 2 24.02 -19.74 8.44
C THR A 2 22.66 -19.89 7.74
N THR A 3 22.66 -20.22 6.45
CA THR A 3 21.46 -20.49 5.66
C THR A 3 21.26 -22.00 5.42
N TRP A 4 22.03 -22.81 6.11
CA TRP A 4 21.97 -24.26 6.07
C TRP A 4 21.95 -24.81 7.49
N THR A 5 20.99 -25.67 7.78
CA THR A 5 20.85 -26.37 9.06
C THR A 5 20.86 -27.87 8.85
N TYR A 6 21.55 -28.60 9.75
CA TYR A 6 21.60 -30.06 9.72
C TYR A 6 20.36 -30.63 10.39
N ASP A 7 19.67 -31.52 9.67
CA ASP A 7 18.60 -32.32 10.23
C ASP A 7 19.14 -33.71 10.61
N SER A 8 18.99 -34.06 11.88
CA SER A 8 19.54 -35.32 12.43
C SER A 8 18.76 -36.57 12.04
N GLU A 9 17.46 -36.44 11.74
CA GLU A 9 16.62 -37.53 11.28
C GLU A 9 16.86 -37.84 9.81
N ALA A 10 16.85 -36.82 8.97
CA ALA A 10 17.18 -36.93 7.53
C ALA A 10 18.67 -37.15 7.27
N LYS A 11 19.55 -36.93 8.27
CA LYS A 11 21.02 -37.00 8.19
C LYS A 11 21.56 -36.13 7.03
N ALA A 12 20.95 -34.97 6.80
CA ALA A 12 21.25 -34.08 5.68
C ALA A 12 21.12 -32.62 6.10
N TYR A 13 21.72 -31.74 5.29
CA TYR A 13 21.51 -30.30 5.45
C TYR A 13 20.39 -29.84 4.55
N TYR A 14 19.48 -28.99 5.07
CA TYR A 14 18.49 -28.27 4.30
C TYR A 14 18.82 -26.78 4.24
N PHE A 15 18.39 -26.16 3.15
CA PHE A 15 18.53 -24.72 2.94
C PHE A 15 17.33 -23.96 3.52
N HIS A 16 17.58 -22.83 4.17
CA HIS A 16 16.56 -21.89 4.62
C HIS A 16 17.05 -20.45 4.44
N ARG A 17 16.24 -19.61 3.86
CA ARG A 17 16.58 -18.20 3.65
C ARG A 17 16.34 -17.37 4.90
N PHE A 18 15.25 -17.64 5.60
CA PHE A 18 14.79 -16.84 6.73
C PHE A 18 15.09 -17.51 8.07
N TYR A 19 14.28 -18.43 8.50
CA TYR A 19 14.41 -19.12 9.79
C TYR A 19 14.72 -20.61 9.58
N ASP A 20 15.41 -21.20 10.51
CA ASP A 20 15.77 -22.62 10.48
C ASP A 20 14.54 -23.56 10.50
N PHE A 21 13.44 -23.12 11.10
CA PHE A 21 12.16 -23.86 11.08
C PHE A 21 11.35 -23.67 9.79
N GLN A 22 11.86 -22.93 8.80
CA GLN A 22 11.22 -22.67 7.51
C GLN A 22 12.12 -23.13 6.34
N PRO A 23 12.19 -24.43 6.04
CA PRO A 23 12.94 -24.92 4.88
C PRO A 23 12.43 -24.32 3.58
N ASP A 24 13.33 -23.88 2.72
CA ASP A 24 12.98 -23.39 1.40
C ASP A 24 12.68 -24.57 0.44
N LEU A 25 11.62 -24.44 -0.33
CA LEU A 25 11.36 -25.37 -1.44
C LEU A 25 12.41 -25.14 -2.55
N ASN A 26 12.88 -26.25 -3.13
CA ASN A 26 13.71 -26.19 -4.34
C ASN A 26 12.85 -25.95 -5.58
N THR A 27 12.54 -24.69 -5.83
CA THR A 27 11.69 -24.27 -6.96
C THR A 27 12.34 -24.49 -8.35
N SER A 28 13.62 -24.88 -8.40
CA SER A 28 14.28 -25.32 -9.64
C SER A 28 13.89 -26.75 -10.03
N HIS A 29 13.28 -27.52 -9.12
CA HIS A 29 12.85 -28.89 -9.39
C HIS A 29 11.49 -28.91 -10.08
N PRO A 30 11.35 -29.56 -11.27
CA PRO A 30 10.10 -29.54 -12.02
C PRO A 30 8.89 -30.10 -11.26
N GLU A 31 9.10 -31.14 -10.44
CA GLU A 31 8.02 -31.73 -9.63
C GLU A 31 7.53 -30.76 -8.55
N VAL A 32 8.41 -29.94 -7.98
CA VAL A 32 8.02 -28.88 -7.03
C VAL A 32 7.17 -27.83 -7.73
N GLN A 33 7.56 -27.39 -8.91
CA GLN A 33 6.73 -26.46 -9.71
C GLN A 33 5.37 -27.06 -10.06
N ALA A 34 5.34 -28.31 -10.48
CA ALA A 34 4.11 -29.03 -10.79
C ALA A 34 3.19 -29.14 -9.56
N GLU A 35 3.75 -29.40 -8.38
CA GLU A 35 2.97 -29.47 -7.14
C GLU A 35 2.42 -28.10 -6.73
N ILE A 36 3.19 -27.03 -6.88
CA ILE A 36 2.71 -25.64 -6.65
C ILE A 36 1.52 -25.35 -7.58
N LEU A 37 1.58 -25.73 -8.85
CA LEU A 37 0.46 -25.55 -9.79
C LEU A 37 -0.78 -26.35 -9.38
N LYS A 38 -0.64 -27.56 -8.83
CA LYS A 38 -1.76 -28.34 -8.28
C LYS A 38 -2.39 -27.65 -7.08
N ILE A 39 -1.57 -27.11 -6.16
CA ILE A 39 -2.03 -26.34 -4.99
C ILE A 39 -2.81 -25.11 -5.46
N MET A 40 -2.28 -24.36 -6.42
CA MET A 40 -2.98 -23.22 -7.00
C MET A 40 -4.31 -23.63 -7.64
N GLY A 41 -4.33 -24.72 -8.42
CA GLY A 41 -5.55 -25.28 -9.02
C GLY A 41 -6.60 -25.68 -7.99
N PHE A 42 -6.19 -26.31 -6.89
CA PHE A 42 -7.07 -26.66 -5.77
C PHE A 42 -7.77 -25.43 -5.20
N TRP A 43 -7.03 -24.37 -4.89
CA TRP A 43 -7.62 -23.17 -4.30
C TRP A 43 -8.51 -22.39 -5.28
N ILE A 44 -8.18 -22.34 -6.58
CA ILE A 44 -9.07 -21.78 -7.60
C ILE A 44 -10.39 -22.55 -7.63
N GLN A 45 -10.34 -23.89 -7.57
CA GLN A 45 -11.54 -24.72 -7.53
C GLN A 45 -12.40 -24.43 -6.28
N GLN A 46 -11.79 -24.00 -5.17
CA GLN A 46 -12.50 -23.53 -3.97
C GLN A 46 -13.04 -22.10 -4.10
N GLY A 47 -12.86 -21.42 -5.22
CA GLY A 47 -13.35 -20.07 -5.47
C GLY A 47 -12.38 -18.94 -5.16
N VAL A 48 -11.10 -19.23 -4.96
CA VAL A 48 -10.05 -18.20 -4.80
C VAL A 48 -9.82 -17.51 -6.13
N SER A 49 -9.80 -16.17 -6.13
CA SER A 49 -9.67 -15.33 -7.34
C SER A 49 -8.24 -14.82 -7.60
N GLY A 50 -7.26 -15.29 -6.84
CA GLY A 50 -5.86 -14.90 -7.03
C GLY A 50 -4.97 -15.29 -5.87
N PHE A 51 -3.68 -14.98 -6.00
CA PHE A 51 -2.67 -15.35 -5.01
C PHE A 51 -1.73 -14.18 -4.71
N ARG A 52 -1.41 -14.00 -3.43
CA ARG A 52 -0.23 -13.24 -3.04
C ARG A 52 0.96 -14.20 -3.02
N MET A 53 1.95 -13.90 -3.83
CA MET A 53 3.19 -14.65 -3.87
C MET A 53 4.22 -13.98 -2.97
N ASP A 54 4.55 -14.65 -1.87
CA ASP A 54 5.47 -14.18 -0.84
C ASP A 54 6.91 -14.21 -1.33
N ALA A 55 7.73 -13.22 -0.93
CA ALA A 55 9.17 -13.20 -1.10
C ALA A 55 9.67 -13.63 -2.50
N VAL A 56 9.01 -13.16 -3.56
CA VAL A 56 9.24 -13.60 -4.96
C VAL A 56 10.71 -13.62 -5.38
N PRO A 57 11.56 -12.60 -5.06
CA PRO A 57 12.98 -12.63 -5.43
C PRO A 57 13.74 -13.84 -4.91
N PHE A 58 13.32 -14.39 -3.77
CA PHE A 58 13.93 -15.59 -3.19
C PHE A 58 13.32 -16.88 -3.72
N ILE A 59 12.05 -16.86 -4.12
CA ILE A 59 11.38 -18.01 -4.69
C ILE A 59 11.93 -18.32 -6.08
N ILE A 60 12.10 -17.32 -6.94
CA ILE A 60 12.58 -17.49 -8.32
C ILE A 60 14.09 -17.72 -8.41
N SER A 61 14.85 -17.43 -7.37
CA SER A 61 16.30 -17.63 -7.35
C SER A 61 16.64 -19.11 -7.28
N THR A 62 17.52 -19.58 -8.18
CA THR A 62 17.99 -20.97 -8.18
C THR A 62 18.70 -21.30 -6.88
N LYS A 63 18.46 -22.51 -6.35
CA LYS A 63 18.98 -22.97 -5.05
C LYS A 63 19.74 -24.28 -5.22
N GLY A 64 20.71 -24.50 -4.32
CA GLY A 64 21.43 -25.75 -4.24
C GLY A 64 22.85 -25.57 -3.73
N ALA A 65 23.40 -26.62 -3.11
CA ALA A 65 24.76 -26.58 -2.53
C ALA A 65 25.86 -26.30 -3.57
N LYS A 66 25.62 -26.59 -4.84
CA LYS A 66 26.55 -26.38 -5.96
C LYS A 66 26.33 -25.06 -6.70
N VAL A 67 25.30 -24.31 -6.37
CA VAL A 67 24.95 -23.04 -7.04
C VAL A 67 25.87 -21.94 -6.52
N LYS A 68 26.86 -21.56 -7.30
CA LYS A 68 27.82 -20.48 -6.97
C LYS A 68 27.22 -19.09 -7.26
N LYS A 69 26.44 -18.97 -8.33
CA LYS A 69 25.77 -17.74 -8.74
C LYS A 69 24.29 -18.09 -9.04
N PRO A 70 23.38 -17.68 -8.16
CA PRO A 70 21.94 -17.86 -8.40
C PRO A 70 21.49 -17.14 -9.68
N GLU A 71 20.59 -17.76 -10.41
CA GLU A 71 19.92 -17.20 -11.57
C GLU A 71 18.42 -17.10 -11.28
N GLU A 72 17.74 -16.10 -11.82
CA GLU A 72 16.31 -15.92 -11.67
C GLU A 72 15.54 -16.75 -12.69
N GLN A 73 14.55 -17.49 -12.22
CA GLN A 73 13.70 -18.39 -13.01
C GLN A 73 12.43 -17.65 -13.50
N TRP A 74 12.61 -16.72 -14.42
CA TRP A 74 11.51 -15.90 -14.95
C TRP A 74 10.41 -16.69 -15.64
N ASP A 75 10.75 -17.79 -16.30
CA ASP A 75 9.78 -18.64 -16.99
C ASP A 75 8.82 -19.34 -16.03
N MET A 76 9.23 -19.56 -14.77
CA MET A 76 8.34 -20.08 -13.74
C MET A 76 7.20 -19.11 -13.44
N LEU A 77 7.49 -17.79 -13.37
CA LEU A 77 6.46 -16.78 -13.13
C LEU A 77 5.47 -16.71 -14.30
N ARG A 78 5.97 -16.80 -15.54
CA ARG A 78 5.13 -16.90 -16.74
C ARG A 78 4.23 -18.13 -16.69
N ALA A 79 4.79 -19.28 -16.40
CA ALA A 79 4.03 -20.52 -16.30
C ALA A 79 2.91 -20.47 -15.25
N PHE A 80 3.18 -19.84 -14.09
CA PHE A 80 2.16 -19.65 -13.05
C PHE A 80 1.04 -18.72 -13.51
N ARG A 81 1.38 -17.62 -14.19
CA ARG A 81 0.38 -16.71 -14.75
C ARG A 81 -0.47 -17.39 -15.82
N GLU A 82 0.14 -18.05 -16.78
CA GLU A 82 -0.55 -18.79 -17.85
C GLU A 82 -1.49 -19.84 -17.26
N PHE A 83 -1.02 -20.62 -16.28
CA PHE A 83 -1.83 -21.62 -15.58
C PHE A 83 -3.11 -21.03 -14.97
N LEU A 84 -3.01 -19.84 -14.35
CA LEU A 84 -4.15 -19.16 -13.76
C LEU A 84 -5.12 -18.65 -14.83
N GLN A 85 -4.60 -17.94 -15.83
CA GLN A 85 -5.41 -17.32 -16.88
C GLN A 85 -6.21 -18.34 -17.70
N TRP A 86 -5.65 -19.53 -17.94
CA TRP A 86 -6.38 -20.60 -18.62
C TRP A 86 -7.51 -21.20 -17.79
N ARG A 87 -7.45 -21.11 -16.46
CA ARG A 87 -8.48 -21.65 -15.56
C ARG A 87 -9.53 -20.63 -15.16
N GLN A 88 -9.08 -19.42 -14.92
CA GLN A 88 -9.94 -18.31 -14.52
C GLN A 88 -9.30 -17.00 -14.97
N GLY A 89 -9.81 -16.42 -16.06
CA GLY A 89 -9.20 -15.31 -16.76
C GLY A 89 -9.06 -14.00 -15.96
N ASP A 90 -9.81 -13.83 -14.88
CA ASP A 90 -9.76 -12.70 -13.97
C ASP A 90 -8.91 -12.95 -12.70
N CYS A 91 -8.28 -14.12 -12.57
CA CYS A 91 -7.34 -14.39 -11.49
C CYS A 91 -6.09 -13.51 -11.59
N ILE A 92 -5.60 -13.05 -10.44
CA ILE A 92 -4.38 -12.24 -10.35
C ILE A 92 -3.29 -12.90 -9.50
N ILE A 93 -2.04 -12.53 -9.77
CA ILE A 93 -0.91 -12.78 -8.86
C ILE A 93 -0.37 -11.43 -8.41
N LEU A 94 -0.35 -11.23 -7.08
CA LEU A 94 0.24 -10.07 -6.42
C LEU A 94 1.59 -10.48 -5.82
N ALA A 95 2.68 -9.89 -6.31
CA ALA A 95 4.02 -10.21 -5.85
C ALA A 95 4.45 -9.35 -4.66
N GLU A 96 5.06 -9.98 -3.66
CA GLU A 96 5.88 -9.29 -2.69
C GLU A 96 7.34 -9.34 -3.15
N ALA A 97 7.79 -8.23 -3.74
CA ALA A 97 9.14 -8.05 -4.22
C ALA A 97 9.63 -6.64 -3.87
N ASN A 98 10.46 -6.54 -2.83
CA ASN A 98 11.13 -5.29 -2.47
C ASN A 98 12.44 -5.18 -3.25
N VAL A 99 12.34 -4.81 -4.52
CA VAL A 99 13.46 -4.74 -5.47
C VAL A 99 13.72 -3.29 -5.89
N LEU A 100 14.78 -3.05 -6.66
CA LEU A 100 15.10 -1.72 -7.19
C LEU A 100 14.19 -1.40 -8.38
N PRO A 101 13.84 -0.12 -8.60
CA PRO A 101 12.98 0.27 -9.73
C PRO A 101 13.50 -0.20 -11.10
N GLU A 102 14.82 -0.30 -11.25
CA GLU A 102 15.45 -0.76 -12.50
C GLU A 102 15.14 -2.24 -12.81
N THR A 103 14.74 -3.01 -11.79
CA THR A 103 14.41 -4.44 -11.93
C THR A 103 12.91 -4.72 -11.85
N ASP A 104 12.08 -3.74 -11.53
CA ASP A 104 10.62 -3.92 -11.40
C ASP A 104 9.99 -4.51 -12.67
N MET A 105 10.44 -4.03 -13.84
CA MET A 105 9.94 -4.48 -15.13
C MET A 105 10.18 -5.96 -15.40
N GLU A 106 11.25 -6.54 -14.85
CA GLU A 106 11.52 -7.97 -14.98
C GLU A 106 10.44 -8.82 -14.30
N TYR A 107 9.89 -8.35 -13.18
CA TYR A 107 8.82 -9.04 -12.47
C TYR A 107 7.48 -8.95 -13.20
N PHE A 108 7.18 -7.83 -13.83
CA PHE A 108 5.99 -7.70 -14.67
C PHE A 108 6.13 -8.45 -16.00
N GLY A 109 7.36 -8.51 -16.56
CA GLY A 109 7.63 -8.91 -17.93
C GLY A 109 7.41 -7.77 -18.92
N ALA A 110 8.08 -7.82 -20.07
CA ALA A 110 8.04 -6.74 -21.06
C ALA A 110 6.62 -6.47 -21.58
N ASP A 111 5.84 -7.53 -21.77
CA ASP A 111 4.44 -7.48 -22.22
C ASP A 111 3.44 -7.71 -21.07
N GLY A 112 3.92 -7.72 -19.84
CA GLY A 112 3.12 -8.00 -18.65
C GLY A 112 2.77 -9.49 -18.52
N GLU A 113 3.61 -10.38 -19.00
CA GLU A 113 3.37 -11.83 -19.06
C GLU A 113 3.77 -12.58 -17.76
N ARG A 114 4.25 -11.86 -16.73
CA ARG A 114 4.68 -12.47 -15.46
C ARG A 114 3.73 -12.12 -14.32
N MET A 115 4.02 -11.08 -13.50
CA MET A 115 3.16 -10.68 -12.39
C MET A 115 2.07 -9.71 -12.84
N HIS A 116 0.85 -9.87 -12.31
CA HIS A 116 -0.23 -8.90 -12.54
C HIS A 116 -0.04 -7.66 -11.68
N MET A 117 0.41 -7.86 -10.44
CA MET A 117 0.58 -6.78 -9.46
C MET A 117 1.83 -6.99 -8.62
N MET A 118 2.38 -5.88 -8.15
CA MET A 118 3.46 -5.85 -7.16
C MET A 118 3.18 -4.79 -6.12
N PHE A 119 3.56 -5.04 -4.87
CA PHE A 119 3.58 -4.01 -3.84
C PHE A 119 4.67 -2.96 -4.14
N ASN A 120 4.31 -1.68 -4.14
CA ASN A 120 5.24 -0.59 -4.40
C ASN A 120 5.97 -0.17 -3.12
N PHE A 121 7.02 -0.90 -2.76
CA PHE A 121 7.85 -0.59 -1.58
C PHE A 121 8.62 0.70 -1.73
N GLN A 122 9.04 1.04 -2.95
CA GLN A 122 9.78 2.28 -3.22
C GLN A 122 8.92 3.52 -2.90
N VAL A 123 7.69 3.53 -3.37
CA VAL A 123 6.74 4.61 -3.06
C VAL A 123 6.38 4.59 -1.57
N ASN A 124 6.15 3.43 -0.96
CA ASN A 124 5.80 3.29 0.44
C ASN A 124 6.86 3.93 1.37
N GLN A 125 8.13 3.60 1.19
CA GLN A 125 9.22 4.14 2.02
C GLN A 125 9.35 5.67 1.89
N ASN A 126 9.27 6.18 0.65
CA ASN A 126 9.34 7.61 0.39
C ASN A 126 8.09 8.36 0.87
N LEU A 127 6.92 7.71 0.90
CA LEU A 127 5.70 8.26 1.49
C LEU A 127 5.87 8.47 3.01
N PHE A 128 6.44 7.49 3.72
CA PHE A 128 6.70 7.66 5.15
C PHE A 128 7.77 8.72 5.43
N TYR A 129 8.79 8.84 4.57
CA TYR A 129 9.70 9.98 4.66
C TYR A 129 8.98 11.32 4.45
N ALA A 130 8.11 11.42 3.45
CA ALA A 130 7.34 12.61 3.18
C ALA A 130 6.45 13.00 4.37
N LEU A 131 5.75 12.03 4.97
CA LEU A 131 4.95 12.23 6.19
C LEU A 131 5.77 12.66 7.41
N ALA A 132 7.04 12.21 7.50
CA ALA A 132 7.94 12.57 8.60
C ALA A 132 8.62 13.93 8.43
N ALA A 133 8.84 14.36 7.19
CA ALA A 133 9.64 15.53 6.85
C ALA A 133 8.80 16.71 6.32
N ALA A 134 7.52 16.50 6.02
CA ALA A 134 6.69 17.42 5.24
C ALA A 134 7.38 17.83 3.92
N ASP A 135 7.98 16.83 3.21
CA ASP A 135 8.71 17.04 1.98
C ASP A 135 8.35 15.97 0.94
N MET A 136 7.59 16.38 -0.09
CA MET A 136 7.09 15.50 -1.16
C MET A 136 8.12 15.18 -2.24
N ARG A 137 9.25 15.87 -2.30
CA ARG A 137 10.22 15.73 -3.40
C ARG A 137 10.75 14.30 -3.57
N PRO A 138 11.14 13.56 -2.51
CA PRO A 138 11.55 12.16 -2.64
C PRO A 138 10.40 11.24 -3.09
N LEU A 139 9.19 11.46 -2.60
CA LEU A 139 8.00 10.73 -3.04
C LEU A 139 7.72 10.95 -4.52
N ILE A 140 7.79 12.21 -4.99
CA ILE A 140 7.64 12.56 -6.41
C ILE A 140 8.69 11.85 -7.27
N LYS A 141 9.93 11.79 -6.80
CA LYS A 141 11.01 11.05 -7.48
C LYS A 141 10.68 9.55 -7.58
N ALA A 142 10.19 8.95 -6.50
CA ALA A 142 9.79 7.54 -6.47
C ALA A 142 8.61 7.25 -7.41
N LEU A 143 7.59 8.12 -7.44
CA LEU A 143 6.45 8.01 -8.34
C LEU A 143 6.86 8.08 -9.82
N LYS A 144 7.82 8.96 -10.17
CA LYS A 144 8.36 9.04 -11.52
C LYS A 144 9.17 7.81 -11.90
N ALA A 145 9.97 7.27 -10.97
CA ALA A 145 10.79 6.07 -11.19
C ALA A 145 9.95 4.81 -11.41
N THR A 146 8.78 4.71 -10.77
CA THR A 146 7.87 3.55 -10.86
C THR A 146 6.68 3.78 -11.80
N LYS A 147 6.72 4.84 -12.64
CA LYS A 147 5.63 5.16 -13.57
C LYS A 147 5.51 4.12 -14.70
N ALA A 148 6.64 3.69 -15.25
CA ALA A 148 6.66 2.73 -16.34
C ALA A 148 6.19 1.34 -15.85
N ARG A 149 5.20 0.78 -16.54
CA ARG A 149 4.70 -0.59 -16.34
C ARG A 149 3.92 -1.02 -17.57
N PRO A 150 3.80 -2.34 -17.84
CA PRO A 150 2.89 -2.84 -18.87
C PRO A 150 1.44 -2.43 -18.59
N ALA A 151 0.63 -2.23 -19.64
CA ALA A 151 -0.78 -1.84 -19.53
C ALA A 151 -1.62 -2.86 -18.73
N THR A 152 -1.23 -4.13 -18.76
CA THR A 152 -1.88 -5.24 -18.04
C THR A 152 -1.36 -5.45 -16.61
N ALA A 153 -0.45 -4.59 -16.15
CA ALA A 153 0.15 -4.67 -14.82
C ALA A 153 -0.27 -3.49 -13.94
N GLN A 154 -0.28 -3.68 -12.62
CA GLN A 154 -0.65 -2.62 -11.68
C GLN A 154 0.19 -2.67 -10.40
N TRP A 155 0.41 -1.51 -9.79
CA TRP A 155 0.99 -1.39 -8.47
C TRP A 155 -0.04 -1.61 -7.36
N GLY A 156 0.36 -2.31 -6.29
CA GLY A 156 -0.34 -2.31 -5.01
C GLY A 156 0.22 -1.22 -4.10
N MET A 157 -0.58 -0.19 -3.82
CA MET A 157 -0.22 0.91 -2.92
C MET A 157 -0.70 0.59 -1.51
N PHE A 158 0.17 0.73 -0.53
CA PHE A 158 -0.15 0.42 0.85
C PHE A 158 0.54 1.39 1.82
N LEU A 159 -0.02 1.54 3.01
CA LEU A 159 0.61 2.25 4.13
C LEU A 159 1.34 1.25 5.02
N ARG A 160 0.58 0.38 5.67
CA ARG A 160 1.13 -0.67 6.51
C ARG A 160 0.66 -2.04 6.04
N ASN A 161 1.46 -3.05 6.35
CA ASN A 161 1.15 -4.46 6.16
C ASN A 161 1.32 -5.23 7.48
N HIS A 162 1.36 -6.55 7.45
CA HIS A 162 1.54 -7.42 8.62
C HIS A 162 3.01 -7.52 9.09
N ASP A 163 3.95 -6.96 8.34
CA ASP A 163 5.39 -6.92 8.63
C ASP A 163 5.83 -5.54 9.13
N GLU A 164 7.12 -5.35 9.37
CA GLU A 164 7.68 -4.03 9.66
C GLU A 164 7.54 -3.08 8.48
N LEU A 165 7.49 -1.79 8.76
CA LEU A 165 7.74 -0.77 7.74
C LEU A 165 9.23 -0.81 7.39
N ASP A 166 9.57 -1.41 6.26
CA ASP A 166 10.97 -1.48 5.80
C ASP A 166 11.41 -0.12 5.25
N LEU A 167 12.50 0.42 5.79
CA LEU A 167 13.11 1.69 5.41
C LEU A 167 14.50 1.48 4.79
N GLY A 168 14.83 0.24 4.40
CA GLY A 168 16.17 -0.16 4.00
C GLY A 168 16.69 0.53 2.73
N ARG A 169 15.79 1.08 1.90
CA ARG A 169 16.17 1.79 0.66
C ARG A 169 16.25 3.30 0.81
N LEU A 170 15.81 3.85 1.96
CA LEU A 170 16.02 5.26 2.28
C LEU A 170 17.50 5.51 2.61
N GLU A 171 17.97 6.69 2.26
CA GLU A 171 19.27 7.17 2.73
C GLU A 171 19.29 7.23 4.26
N LYS A 172 20.48 7.17 4.85
CA LYS A 172 20.64 7.10 6.29
C LYS A 172 19.95 8.26 7.03
N ASN A 173 20.14 9.49 6.56
CA ASN A 173 19.54 10.69 7.12
C ASN A 173 17.99 10.68 6.99
N GLN A 174 17.47 10.19 5.88
CA GLN A 174 16.03 10.05 5.66
C GLN A 174 15.43 9.01 6.60
N ARG A 175 16.08 7.85 6.73
CA ARG A 175 15.66 6.79 7.65
C ARG A 175 15.67 7.23 9.09
N GLU A 176 16.72 7.95 9.53
CA GLU A 176 16.79 8.51 10.87
C GLU A 176 15.63 9.48 11.16
N LYS A 177 15.25 10.31 10.18
CA LYS A 177 14.09 11.21 10.30
C LYS A 177 12.78 10.44 10.49
N VAL A 178 12.59 9.36 9.74
CA VAL A 178 11.40 8.49 9.89
C VAL A 178 11.39 7.79 11.25
N PHE A 179 12.55 7.30 11.73
CA PHE A 179 12.65 6.72 13.07
C PHE A 179 12.31 7.73 14.16
N GLN A 180 12.83 8.95 14.08
CA GLN A 180 12.52 10.02 15.04
C GLN A 180 11.02 10.35 15.08
N ALA A 181 10.36 10.39 13.91
CA ALA A 181 8.96 10.72 13.82
C ALA A 181 8.03 9.59 14.26
N PHE A 182 8.32 8.34 13.91
CA PHE A 182 7.34 7.24 13.99
C PHE A 182 7.76 6.04 14.84
N GLY A 183 9.04 5.92 15.14
CA GLY A 183 9.58 4.81 15.93
C GLY A 183 10.80 5.23 16.74
N PRO A 184 10.72 6.29 17.61
CA PRO A 184 11.90 6.85 18.30
C PRO A 184 12.51 5.91 19.34
N LYS A 185 11.72 4.98 19.89
CA LYS A 185 12.20 4.05 20.91
C LYS A 185 12.70 2.75 20.27
N LYS A 186 13.72 2.12 20.85
CA LYS A 186 14.32 0.89 20.30
C LYS A 186 13.32 -0.27 20.17
N ASN A 187 12.38 -0.41 21.12
CA ASN A 187 11.32 -1.42 21.06
C ASN A 187 10.27 -1.18 19.97
N MET A 188 10.29 -0.02 19.30
CA MET A 188 9.46 0.28 18.13
C MET A 188 10.16 -0.08 16.81
N GLN A 189 11.44 -0.45 16.86
CA GLN A 189 12.28 -0.72 15.71
C GLN A 189 12.54 -2.23 15.56
N LEU A 190 12.83 -2.65 14.33
CA LEU A 190 13.14 -4.05 14.00
C LEU A 190 14.20 -4.11 12.89
N TYR A 191 15.16 -5.03 13.02
CA TYR A 191 16.22 -5.31 12.04
C TYR A 191 17.07 -4.09 11.64
N ASP A 192 17.20 -3.09 12.52
CA ASP A 192 17.94 -1.83 12.32
C ASP A 192 17.53 -1.00 11.07
N ARG A 193 16.47 -1.40 10.40
CA ARG A 193 15.94 -0.75 9.18
C ARG A 193 14.43 -0.62 9.14
N GLY A 194 13.70 -1.15 10.10
CA GLY A 194 12.24 -1.20 10.07
C GLY A 194 11.58 -0.67 11.33
N ILE A 195 10.31 -0.29 11.21
CA ILE A 195 9.43 0.11 12.29
C ILE A 195 8.33 -0.93 12.46
N ARG A 196 8.19 -1.48 13.68
CA ARG A 196 7.20 -2.51 14.02
C ARG A 196 5.94 -1.92 14.66
N ARG A 197 5.39 -0.87 14.06
CA ARG A 197 4.19 -0.19 14.58
C ARG A 197 3.05 -0.20 13.57
N ARG A 198 1.81 -0.06 14.06
CA ARG A 198 0.65 0.21 13.21
C ARG A 198 0.56 1.69 12.88
N LEU A 199 -0.26 2.03 11.86
CA LEU A 199 -0.37 3.39 11.33
C LEU A 199 -0.86 4.40 12.39
N ALA A 200 -1.94 4.08 13.09
CA ALA A 200 -2.55 5.02 14.04
C ALA A 200 -1.59 5.47 15.15
N PRO A 201 -0.88 4.58 15.87
CA PRO A 201 0.10 5.02 16.85
C PRO A 201 1.29 5.78 16.25
N MET A 202 1.68 5.50 15.01
CA MET A 202 2.74 6.28 14.33
C MET A 202 2.31 7.72 14.06
N LEU A 203 1.03 7.94 13.74
CA LEU A 203 0.47 9.26 13.48
C LEU A 203 -0.16 9.91 14.73
N GLY A 204 0.09 9.34 15.93
CA GLY A 204 -0.37 9.88 17.21
C GLY A 204 -1.87 9.74 17.44
N GLY A 205 -2.57 8.90 16.67
CA GLY A 205 -4.03 8.76 16.71
C GLY A 205 -4.79 9.99 16.17
N ASP A 206 -4.09 10.96 15.57
CA ASP A 206 -4.73 12.13 14.97
C ASP A 206 -5.49 11.73 13.70
N GLN A 207 -6.82 11.85 13.74
CA GLN A 207 -7.70 11.45 12.64
C GLN A 207 -7.39 12.23 11.35
N ARG A 208 -7.06 13.51 11.41
CA ARG A 208 -6.73 14.32 10.23
C ARG A 208 -5.48 13.79 9.52
N ARG A 209 -4.47 13.37 10.30
CA ARG A 209 -3.25 12.75 9.76
C ARG A 209 -3.51 11.37 9.16
N LEU A 210 -4.40 10.59 9.78
CA LEU A 210 -4.82 9.29 9.25
C LEU A 210 -5.59 9.47 7.94
N GLU A 211 -6.56 10.37 7.90
CA GLU A 211 -7.32 10.68 6.69
C GLU A 211 -6.43 11.18 5.55
N LEU A 212 -5.46 12.08 5.85
CA LEU A 212 -4.46 12.52 4.87
C LEU A 212 -3.64 11.36 4.32
N ALA A 213 -3.12 10.50 5.19
CA ALA A 213 -2.32 9.34 4.76
C ALA A 213 -3.12 8.37 3.88
N TYR A 214 -4.37 8.09 4.24
CA TYR A 214 -5.29 7.30 3.41
C TYR A 214 -5.64 8.00 2.11
N SER A 215 -5.96 9.30 2.14
CA SER A 215 -6.24 10.08 0.93
C SER A 215 -5.07 10.00 -0.05
N LEU A 216 -3.83 10.12 0.44
CA LEU A 216 -2.63 9.88 -0.38
C LEU A 216 -2.64 8.47 -0.98
N MET A 217 -2.77 7.42 -0.17
CA MET A 217 -2.75 6.03 -0.65
C MET A 217 -3.84 5.78 -1.71
N PHE A 218 -5.05 6.32 -1.51
CA PHE A 218 -6.17 6.14 -2.43
C PHE A 218 -6.03 6.92 -3.74
N THR A 219 -5.18 7.95 -3.78
CA THR A 219 -4.97 8.78 -4.98
C THR A 219 -3.64 8.53 -5.68
N LEU A 220 -2.72 7.77 -5.08
CA LEU A 220 -1.49 7.35 -5.77
C LEU A 220 -1.78 6.38 -6.92
N PRO A 221 -0.93 6.35 -7.99
CA PRO A 221 -1.15 5.54 -9.18
C PRO A 221 -1.00 4.05 -8.90
N GLY A 222 -2.12 3.41 -8.58
CA GLY A 222 -2.16 2.00 -8.23
C GLY A 222 -3.48 1.58 -7.57
N THR A 223 -3.52 0.33 -7.13
CA THR A 223 -4.63 -0.23 -6.36
C THR A 223 -4.31 -0.11 -4.87
N PRO A 224 -5.13 0.58 -4.07
CA PRO A 224 -4.91 0.70 -2.64
C PRO A 224 -5.13 -0.65 -1.94
N VAL A 225 -4.22 -0.99 -1.04
CA VAL A 225 -4.26 -2.20 -0.22
C VAL A 225 -4.35 -1.80 1.24
N ILE A 226 -5.48 -2.08 1.86
CA ILE A 226 -5.75 -1.76 3.27
C ILE A 226 -5.47 -3.00 4.12
N ARG A 227 -4.79 -2.79 5.23
CA ARG A 227 -4.65 -3.81 6.26
C ARG A 227 -5.86 -3.78 7.19
N TYR A 228 -6.38 -4.95 7.60
CA TYR A 228 -7.47 -5.05 8.57
C TYR A 228 -7.16 -4.25 9.86
N GLY A 229 -8.17 -3.55 10.36
CA GLY A 229 -8.10 -2.77 11.60
C GLY A 229 -7.43 -1.40 11.47
N ASP A 230 -6.71 -1.11 10.38
CA ASP A 230 -6.17 0.22 10.13
C ASP A 230 -7.30 1.20 9.82
N GLU A 231 -8.40 0.73 9.21
CA GLU A 231 -9.64 1.48 8.99
C GLU A 231 -10.37 1.89 10.29
N LEU A 232 -10.04 1.22 11.40
CA LEU A 232 -10.51 1.59 12.74
C LEU A 232 -9.52 2.48 13.49
N GLY A 233 -8.29 2.58 13.01
CA GLY A 233 -7.20 3.17 13.77
C GLY A 233 -6.72 2.28 14.92
N MET A 234 -6.71 0.95 14.74
CA MET A 234 -6.18 0.02 15.75
C MET A 234 -4.72 0.32 16.09
N GLY A 235 -4.38 0.12 17.35
CA GLY A 235 -3.02 0.25 17.86
C GLY A 235 -2.15 -0.98 17.67
N ASP A 236 -0.98 -0.92 18.29
CA ASP A 236 -0.01 -2.01 18.38
C ASP A 236 0.24 -2.42 19.85
N ASN A 237 0.67 -3.66 20.08
CA ASN A 237 1.11 -4.13 21.39
C ASN A 237 2.62 -4.40 21.34
N LEU A 238 3.41 -3.42 21.79
CA LEU A 238 4.88 -3.48 21.71
C LEU A 238 5.54 -4.51 22.65
N ASP A 239 4.79 -5.10 23.57
CA ASP A 239 5.28 -6.17 24.45
C ASP A 239 5.36 -7.51 23.72
N LEU A 240 4.61 -7.67 22.63
CA LEU A 240 4.72 -8.85 21.80
C LEU A 240 6.02 -8.86 20.98
N PRO A 241 6.63 -10.03 20.76
CA PRO A 241 7.89 -10.13 20.05
C PRO A 241 7.76 -9.78 18.57
N GLU A 242 8.84 -9.27 18.00
CA GLU A 242 9.03 -9.00 16.56
C GLU A 242 7.79 -8.34 15.92
N ARG A 243 7.27 -8.93 14.83
CA ARG A 243 6.14 -8.44 14.04
C ARG A 243 4.78 -8.67 14.71
N ASN A 244 4.72 -9.54 15.72
CA ASN A 244 3.47 -9.88 16.41
C ASN A 244 2.82 -8.68 17.09
N CYS A 245 3.61 -7.68 17.48
CA CYS A 245 3.09 -6.44 18.05
C CYS A 245 2.02 -5.75 17.19
N ALA A 246 2.13 -5.89 15.88
CA ALA A 246 1.20 -5.33 14.93
C ALA A 246 0.16 -6.36 14.41
N ARG A 247 0.23 -7.64 14.85
CA ARG A 247 -0.64 -8.75 14.38
C ARG A 247 -1.66 -9.16 15.43
N THR A 248 -2.17 -8.20 16.19
CA THR A 248 -3.23 -8.43 17.18
C THR A 248 -4.56 -8.72 16.49
N PRO A 249 -5.48 -9.49 17.14
CA PRO A 249 -6.79 -9.77 16.58
C PRO A 249 -7.61 -8.52 16.30
N MET A 250 -8.54 -8.62 15.33
CA MET A 250 -9.46 -7.55 14.97
C MET A 250 -10.38 -7.18 16.14
N GLN A 251 -10.59 -5.88 16.34
CA GLN A 251 -11.46 -5.33 17.38
C GLN A 251 -12.86 -5.08 16.81
N TRP A 252 -13.76 -6.06 16.93
CA TRP A 252 -15.11 -6.01 16.37
C TRP A 252 -16.10 -5.27 17.26
N SER A 253 -16.01 -5.45 18.58
CA SER A 253 -16.95 -4.88 19.56
C SER A 253 -16.27 -4.63 20.91
N ALA A 254 -17.02 -4.07 21.86
CA ALA A 254 -16.58 -3.90 23.25
C ALA A 254 -16.77 -5.17 24.11
N GLU A 255 -17.16 -6.30 23.52
CA GLU A 255 -17.27 -7.57 24.21
C GLU A 255 -15.87 -8.17 24.51
N PRO A 256 -15.77 -9.15 25.44
CA PRO A 256 -14.52 -9.82 25.76
C PRO A 256 -13.75 -10.25 24.50
N HIS A 257 -12.42 -10.11 24.53
CA HIS A 257 -11.55 -10.32 23.37
C HIS A 257 -11.90 -9.47 22.14
N GLY A 258 -12.51 -8.29 22.35
CA GLY A 258 -12.91 -7.42 21.26
C GLY A 258 -13.99 -8.01 20.33
N GLY A 259 -14.76 -8.99 20.81
CA GLY A 259 -15.73 -9.75 20.01
C GLY A 259 -15.08 -10.63 18.93
N PHE A 260 -13.76 -10.87 18.99
CA PHE A 260 -13.04 -11.68 18.02
C PHE A 260 -13.32 -13.18 18.18
N THR A 261 -13.42 -13.66 19.40
CA THR A 261 -13.71 -15.06 19.73
C THR A 261 -14.46 -15.19 21.03
N LYS A 262 -15.18 -16.31 21.17
CA LYS A 262 -15.80 -16.75 22.44
C LYS A 262 -14.88 -17.68 23.25
N SER A 263 -13.71 -18.04 22.74
CA SER A 263 -12.71 -18.83 23.44
C SER A 263 -12.09 -18.02 24.58
N ASP A 264 -11.74 -18.66 25.69
CA ASP A 264 -11.04 -18.02 26.80
C ASP A 264 -9.60 -17.59 26.45
N ARG A 265 -9.09 -18.02 25.30
CA ARG A 265 -7.72 -17.74 24.85
C ARG A 265 -7.69 -17.32 23.40
N THR A 266 -6.84 -16.33 23.12
CA THR A 266 -6.40 -15.94 21.77
C THR A 266 -4.91 -16.24 21.62
N ASN A 267 -4.47 -16.54 20.42
CA ASN A 267 -3.05 -16.82 20.15
C ASN A 267 -2.18 -15.58 20.41
N ASN A 268 -2.61 -14.43 19.89
CA ASN A 268 -2.10 -13.12 20.28
C ASN A 268 -3.19 -12.38 21.08
N PRO A 269 -2.85 -11.65 22.15
CA PRO A 269 -3.83 -10.90 22.92
C PRO A 269 -4.45 -9.79 22.06
N VAL A 270 -5.73 -9.52 22.27
CA VAL A 270 -6.38 -8.31 21.79
C VAL A 270 -5.83 -7.12 22.60
N ILE A 271 -5.78 -5.95 22.01
CA ILE A 271 -5.39 -4.73 22.75
C ILE A 271 -6.58 -4.35 23.64
N ASP A 272 -6.43 -4.47 24.95
CA ASP A 272 -7.47 -4.27 25.98
C ASP A 272 -7.30 -2.98 26.77
N GLU A 273 -6.11 -2.40 26.76
CA GLU A 273 -5.80 -1.20 27.54
C GLU A 273 -5.39 0.00 26.67
N GLY A 274 -5.38 1.17 27.32
CA GLY A 274 -4.88 2.42 26.74
C GLY A 274 -5.83 3.02 25.70
N PRO A 275 -5.32 3.98 24.89
CA PRO A 275 -6.15 4.71 23.93
C PRO A 275 -6.63 3.86 22.76
N TYR A 276 -5.99 2.71 22.51
CA TYR A 276 -6.30 1.80 21.42
C TYR A 276 -6.99 0.50 21.87
N GLY A 277 -7.36 0.38 23.16
CA GLY A 277 -8.09 -0.77 23.68
C GLY A 277 -9.44 -0.98 22.98
N TYR A 278 -9.86 -2.25 22.87
CA TYR A 278 -11.06 -2.64 22.10
C TYR A 278 -12.36 -2.04 22.65
N GLU A 279 -12.41 -1.63 23.92
CA GLU A 279 -13.56 -0.92 24.48
C GLU A 279 -13.74 0.47 23.88
N ARG A 280 -12.67 1.08 23.35
CA ARG A 280 -12.65 2.43 22.75
C ARG A 280 -12.58 2.39 21.23
N ILE A 281 -11.74 1.51 20.69
CA ILE A 281 -11.52 1.39 19.25
C ILE A 281 -12.08 0.03 18.78
N ASN A 282 -13.26 0.04 18.19
CA ASN A 282 -13.85 -1.15 17.59
C ASN A 282 -14.86 -0.80 16.47
N ALA A 283 -15.14 -1.78 15.63
CA ALA A 283 -16.02 -1.61 14.48
C ALA A 283 -17.47 -1.25 14.87
N ALA A 284 -18.00 -1.87 15.94
CA ALA A 284 -19.40 -1.66 16.35
C ALA A 284 -19.65 -0.22 16.82
N ILE A 285 -18.73 0.36 17.58
CA ILE A 285 -18.81 1.77 18.01
C ILE A 285 -18.69 2.68 16.80
N GLN A 286 -17.67 2.49 15.97
CA GLN A 286 -17.38 3.39 14.86
C GLN A 286 -18.46 3.41 13.79
N ARG A 287 -19.15 2.30 13.53
CA ARG A 287 -20.30 2.25 12.60
C ARG A 287 -21.44 3.19 13.00
N ARG A 288 -21.57 3.48 14.29
CA ARG A 288 -22.63 4.36 14.83
C ARG A 288 -22.26 5.84 14.82
N HIS A 289 -21.00 6.17 14.59
CA HIS A 289 -20.50 7.55 14.59
C HIS A 289 -20.19 8.01 13.17
N PRO A 290 -20.97 8.92 12.58
CA PRO A 290 -20.81 9.35 11.17
C PRO A 290 -19.41 9.84 10.84
N ASP A 291 -18.75 10.51 11.79
CA ASP A 291 -17.42 11.11 11.61
C ASP A 291 -16.27 10.19 12.06
N SER A 292 -16.55 8.90 12.31
CA SER A 292 -15.51 7.92 12.64
C SER A 292 -14.59 7.65 11.45
N LEU A 293 -13.38 7.18 11.75
CA LEU A 293 -12.42 6.80 10.72
C LEU A 293 -12.96 5.67 9.83
N LEU A 294 -13.71 4.71 10.40
CA LEU A 294 -14.34 3.62 9.65
C LEU A 294 -15.32 4.17 8.59
N ASN A 295 -16.24 5.05 9.02
CA ASN A 295 -17.24 5.61 8.12
C ASN A 295 -16.61 6.57 7.11
N TRP A 296 -15.56 7.30 7.50
CA TRP A 296 -14.76 8.08 6.57
C TRP A 296 -14.08 7.18 5.53
N THR A 297 -13.48 6.07 5.98
CA THR A 297 -12.83 5.08 5.08
C THR A 297 -13.84 4.49 4.10
N GLU A 298 -15.05 4.18 4.54
CA GLU A 298 -16.11 3.71 3.64
C GLU A 298 -16.46 4.76 2.56
N ARG A 299 -16.59 6.03 2.95
CA ARG A 299 -16.86 7.12 2.00
C ARG A 299 -15.75 7.29 0.97
N ILE A 300 -14.49 7.28 1.41
CA ILE A 300 -13.35 7.47 0.50
C ILE A 300 -13.18 6.27 -0.46
N VAL A 301 -13.47 5.05 0.00
CA VAL A 301 -13.49 3.85 -0.85
C VAL A 301 -14.57 3.96 -1.93
N ARG A 302 -15.77 4.40 -1.58
CA ARG A 302 -16.86 4.65 -2.56
C ARG A 302 -16.44 5.70 -3.56
N MET A 303 -15.93 6.84 -3.09
CA MET A 303 -15.46 7.91 -3.97
C MET A 303 -14.34 7.43 -4.91
N ARG A 304 -13.38 6.65 -4.41
CA ARG A 304 -12.31 6.07 -5.24
C ARG A 304 -12.85 5.21 -6.39
N LYS A 305 -13.94 4.46 -6.15
CA LYS A 305 -14.60 3.65 -7.19
C LYS A 305 -15.31 4.51 -8.24
N GLU A 306 -15.74 5.72 -7.85
CA GLU A 306 -16.37 6.70 -8.74
C GLU A 306 -15.36 7.54 -9.57
N VAL A 307 -14.06 7.32 -9.35
CA VAL A 307 -12.97 8.04 -10.03
C VAL A 307 -12.09 7.05 -10.80
N PRO A 308 -12.57 6.51 -11.94
CA PRO A 308 -11.82 5.53 -12.74
C PRO A 308 -10.53 6.10 -13.31
N GLU A 309 -10.42 7.42 -13.42
CA GLU A 309 -9.24 8.11 -13.92
C GLU A 309 -7.97 7.72 -13.16
N ILE A 310 -8.05 7.47 -11.84
CA ILE A 310 -6.87 7.04 -11.05
C ILE A 310 -6.35 5.67 -11.50
N GLY A 311 -7.25 4.78 -11.95
CA GLY A 311 -6.88 3.43 -12.39
C GLY A 311 -6.46 3.35 -13.86
N TRP A 312 -7.07 4.14 -14.73
CA TRP A 312 -6.96 4.04 -16.19
C TRP A 312 -6.26 5.23 -16.84
N GLY A 313 -6.20 6.38 -16.12
CA GLY A 313 -5.74 7.63 -16.69
C GLY A 313 -4.22 7.80 -16.71
N ASP A 314 -3.80 8.73 -17.54
CA ASP A 314 -2.43 9.20 -17.58
C ASP A 314 -2.13 10.03 -16.34
N PHE A 315 -1.11 9.62 -15.61
CA PHE A 315 -0.69 10.26 -14.36
C PHE A 315 0.37 11.33 -14.59
N ALA A 316 0.18 12.49 -13.96
CA ALA A 316 1.15 13.55 -13.88
C ALA A 316 1.23 14.20 -12.49
N VAL A 317 2.42 14.60 -12.08
CA VAL A 317 2.61 15.46 -10.91
C VAL A 317 2.62 16.91 -11.40
N LEU A 318 1.72 17.73 -10.84
CA LEU A 318 1.65 19.15 -11.14
C LEU A 318 2.71 19.92 -10.34
N ASN A 319 3.21 21.01 -10.93
CA ASN A 319 4.23 21.83 -10.28
C ASN A 319 3.60 22.73 -9.21
N VAL A 320 4.00 22.53 -7.97
CA VAL A 320 3.66 23.36 -6.81
C VAL A 320 4.95 23.82 -6.15
N ARG A 321 5.01 25.09 -5.71
CA ARG A 321 6.22 25.66 -5.10
C ARG A 321 6.53 25.12 -3.72
N ASP A 322 5.49 24.84 -2.92
CA ASP A 322 5.65 24.35 -1.55
C ASP A 322 6.02 22.85 -1.55
N PRO A 323 7.18 22.48 -1.02
CA PRO A 323 7.60 21.07 -0.97
C PRO A 323 6.73 20.21 -0.05
N ALA A 324 5.96 20.79 0.85
CA ALA A 324 5.03 20.06 1.72
C ALA A 324 3.72 19.70 1.01
N VAL A 325 3.48 20.22 -0.20
CA VAL A 325 2.25 19.97 -0.94
C VAL A 325 2.50 19.07 -2.15
N LEU A 326 1.70 18.02 -2.27
CA LEU A 326 1.61 17.20 -3.48
C LEU A 326 0.39 17.58 -4.28
N ALA A 327 0.60 17.86 -5.57
CA ALA A 327 -0.47 18.03 -6.54
C ALA A 327 -0.32 16.97 -7.65
N MET A 328 -1.39 16.22 -7.89
CA MET A 328 -1.43 15.15 -8.88
C MET A 328 -2.61 15.33 -9.81
N ARG A 329 -2.44 14.97 -11.08
CA ARG A 329 -3.48 14.98 -12.10
C ARG A 329 -3.55 13.61 -12.79
N TYR A 330 -4.77 13.21 -13.12
CA TYR A 330 -5.05 12.07 -13.99
C TYR A 330 -5.99 12.52 -15.10
N ASP A 331 -5.65 12.12 -16.30
CA ASP A 331 -6.45 12.35 -17.50
C ASP A 331 -6.89 11.01 -18.11
N TRP A 332 -8.19 10.82 -18.27
CA TRP A 332 -8.72 9.62 -18.89
C TRP A 332 -9.93 9.93 -19.75
N ARG A 333 -9.86 9.56 -21.04
CA ARG A 333 -10.85 9.98 -22.04
C ARG A 333 -10.96 11.51 -22.03
N ASN A 334 -12.11 12.10 -21.83
CA ASN A 334 -12.32 13.54 -21.76
C ASN A 334 -12.49 14.07 -20.33
N ASN A 335 -12.07 13.30 -19.34
CA ASN A 335 -12.22 13.65 -17.94
C ASN A 335 -10.85 13.82 -17.28
N SER A 336 -10.75 14.81 -16.41
CA SER A 336 -9.57 15.08 -15.61
C SER A 336 -9.92 15.20 -14.14
N VAL A 337 -9.04 14.68 -13.29
CA VAL A 337 -9.15 14.82 -11.84
C VAL A 337 -7.81 15.32 -11.28
N VAL A 338 -7.90 16.13 -10.24
CA VAL A 338 -6.74 16.72 -9.56
C VAL A 338 -6.83 16.45 -8.07
N PHE A 339 -5.72 16.05 -7.49
CA PHE A 339 -5.61 15.75 -6.05
C PHE A 339 -4.55 16.62 -5.42
N LEU A 340 -4.88 17.24 -4.30
CA LEU A 340 -4.00 18.07 -3.51
C LEU A 340 -3.88 17.52 -2.10
N HIS A 341 -2.67 17.50 -1.55
CA HIS A 341 -2.39 17.04 -0.19
C HIS A 341 -1.36 17.94 0.48
N ASN A 342 -1.69 18.48 1.65
CA ASN A 342 -0.79 19.27 2.49
C ASN A 342 -0.28 18.42 3.66
N LEU A 343 1.03 18.12 3.68
CA LEU A 343 1.66 17.34 4.75
C LEU A 343 2.00 18.15 6.00
N HIS A 344 1.91 19.48 5.92
CA HIS A 344 2.22 20.35 7.03
C HIS A 344 1.02 20.50 7.96
N ASP A 345 1.26 20.73 9.25
CA ASP A 345 0.24 20.95 10.27
C ASP A 345 -0.43 22.35 10.19
N GLU A 346 0.20 23.28 9.47
CA GLU A 346 -0.33 24.61 9.18
C GLU A 346 -0.97 24.69 7.81
N PRO A 347 -1.92 25.62 7.60
CA PRO A 347 -2.50 25.87 6.29
C PRO A 347 -1.44 26.28 5.24
N ARG A 348 -1.66 25.84 3.99
CA ARG A 348 -0.82 26.18 2.85
C ARG A 348 -1.68 26.71 1.70
N GLU A 349 -1.26 27.83 1.14
CA GLU A 349 -1.87 28.37 -0.09
C GLU A 349 -1.16 27.78 -1.31
N VAL A 350 -1.93 27.28 -2.24
CA VAL A 350 -1.46 26.68 -3.48
C VAL A 350 -2.02 27.45 -4.66
N VAL A 351 -1.15 27.87 -5.56
CA VAL A 351 -1.55 28.38 -6.88
C VAL A 351 -1.38 27.24 -7.89
N LEU A 352 -2.49 26.70 -8.32
CA LEU A 352 -2.56 25.53 -9.18
C LEU A 352 -2.82 25.96 -10.64
N ASP A 353 -1.97 25.50 -11.55
CA ASP A 353 -2.17 25.60 -12.98
C ASP A 353 -2.65 24.24 -13.51
N VAL A 354 -3.87 24.20 -14.02
CA VAL A 354 -4.48 22.97 -14.54
C VAL A 354 -4.21 22.74 -16.03
N GLY A 355 -3.48 23.65 -16.68
CA GLY A 355 -3.16 23.59 -18.10
C GLY A 355 -4.11 24.40 -18.98
N LEU A 356 -3.66 24.71 -20.19
CA LEU A 356 -4.35 25.61 -21.12
C LEU A 356 -5.72 25.08 -21.56
N GLU A 357 -5.87 23.77 -21.74
CA GLU A 357 -7.12 23.14 -22.20
C GLU A 357 -8.24 23.23 -21.15
N ASP A 358 -7.86 23.37 -19.88
CA ASP A 358 -8.78 23.43 -18.75
C ASP A 358 -8.85 24.83 -18.12
N GLN A 359 -8.23 25.82 -18.79
CA GLN A 359 -8.22 27.19 -18.32
C GLN A 359 -9.64 27.74 -18.19
N GLY A 360 -9.97 28.29 -17.03
CA GLY A 360 -11.29 28.81 -16.72
C GLY A 360 -12.36 27.79 -16.33
N LYS A 361 -12.06 26.49 -16.40
CA LYS A 361 -12.97 25.44 -15.88
C LYS A 361 -12.98 25.48 -14.35
N MET A 362 -14.13 25.17 -13.78
CA MET A 362 -14.29 25.03 -12.34
C MET A 362 -13.63 23.73 -11.86
N LEU A 363 -13.06 23.75 -10.66
CA LEU A 363 -12.67 22.55 -9.95
C LEU A 363 -13.76 22.18 -8.94
N VAL A 364 -14.47 21.10 -9.24
CA VAL A 364 -15.56 20.59 -8.39
C VAL A 364 -14.98 19.66 -7.34
N ASN A 365 -15.07 20.02 -6.06
CA ASN A 365 -14.62 19.15 -4.98
C ASN A 365 -15.57 17.94 -4.89
N LEU A 366 -14.99 16.74 -4.90
CA LEU A 366 -15.72 15.47 -4.85
C LEU A 366 -16.06 15.03 -3.42
N LEU A 367 -15.42 15.65 -2.43
CA LEU A 367 -15.55 15.26 -1.02
C LEU A 367 -16.33 16.29 -0.18
N ALA A 368 -16.46 17.53 -0.68
CA ALA A 368 -17.07 18.65 0.04
C ALA A 368 -17.65 19.66 -0.96
N GLU A 369 -18.29 20.72 -0.45
CA GLU A 369 -18.95 21.75 -1.26
C GLU A 369 -18.04 22.94 -1.62
N ASP A 370 -16.78 22.95 -1.19
CA ASP A 370 -15.81 24.00 -1.45
C ASP A 370 -15.18 23.85 -2.85
N HIS A 371 -15.89 24.28 -3.86
CA HIS A 371 -15.44 24.28 -5.25
C HIS A 371 -14.49 25.45 -5.50
N SER A 372 -13.53 25.29 -6.45
CA SER A 372 -12.63 26.37 -6.83
C SER A 372 -12.94 26.90 -8.23
N LYS A 373 -13.10 28.22 -8.33
CA LYS A 373 -13.20 28.92 -9.62
C LYS A 373 -11.83 29.46 -10.01
N GLY A 374 -11.48 29.32 -11.28
CA GLY A 374 -10.25 29.90 -11.81
C GLY A 374 -10.25 31.43 -11.73
N GLU A 375 -9.09 32.01 -11.42
CA GLU A 375 -8.84 33.46 -11.55
C GLU A 375 -8.83 33.88 -13.02
N GLN A 376 -8.71 35.18 -13.30
CA GLN A 376 -8.58 35.70 -14.68
C GLN A 376 -7.39 35.12 -15.45
N SER A 377 -6.34 34.70 -14.72
CA SER A 377 -5.18 33.97 -15.24
C SER A 377 -5.45 32.53 -15.64
N GLY A 378 -6.64 31.99 -15.31
CA GLY A 378 -6.99 30.58 -15.44
C GLY A 378 -6.40 29.69 -14.36
N LYS A 379 -5.66 30.25 -13.40
CA LYS A 379 -5.09 29.51 -12.26
C LYS A 379 -6.06 29.48 -11.11
N HIS A 380 -5.94 28.46 -10.27
CA HIS A 380 -6.73 28.29 -9.07
C HIS A 380 -5.89 28.58 -7.83
N ARG A 381 -6.40 29.48 -6.98
CA ARG A 381 -5.82 29.74 -5.66
C ARG A 381 -6.62 28.96 -4.61
N ILE A 382 -5.97 28.01 -3.98
CA ILE A 382 -6.60 27.05 -3.05
C ILE A 382 -5.84 27.09 -1.74
N VAL A 383 -6.57 27.23 -0.64
CA VAL A 383 -6.04 27.08 0.71
C VAL A 383 -6.34 25.67 1.18
N LEU A 384 -5.30 24.94 1.57
CA LEU A 384 -5.40 23.66 2.22
C LEU A 384 -5.14 23.83 3.69
N GLU A 385 -6.00 23.35 4.56
CA GLU A 385 -5.82 23.34 6.01
C GLU A 385 -4.60 22.51 6.38
N GLY A 386 -4.15 22.60 7.63
CA GLY A 386 -3.11 21.70 8.16
C GLY A 386 -3.56 20.24 8.04
N TYR A 387 -2.75 19.41 7.39
CA TYR A 387 -3.08 18.03 7.00
C TYR A 387 -4.30 17.91 6.06
N GLY A 388 -4.65 19.00 5.36
CA GLY A 388 -5.78 19.08 4.44
C GLY A 388 -5.50 18.41 3.10
N TYR A 389 -6.56 17.94 2.46
CA TYR A 389 -6.52 17.34 1.13
C TYR A 389 -7.76 17.73 0.34
N ARG A 390 -7.67 17.72 -1.00
CA ARG A 390 -8.78 17.99 -1.91
C ARG A 390 -8.77 17.02 -3.08
N TRP A 391 -9.94 16.55 -3.45
CA TRP A 391 -10.17 15.75 -4.64
C TRP A 391 -11.06 16.55 -5.58
N TYR A 392 -10.51 17.01 -6.68
CA TYR A 392 -11.22 17.83 -7.65
C TYR A 392 -11.45 17.11 -8.96
N ARG A 393 -12.65 17.29 -9.51
CA ARG A 393 -12.94 17.06 -10.92
C ARG A 393 -12.80 18.37 -11.67
N VAL A 394 -12.14 18.35 -12.83
CA VAL A 394 -11.97 19.52 -13.69
C VAL A 394 -13.18 19.65 -14.60
N GLY A 395 -13.82 20.82 -14.62
CA GLY A 395 -15.05 21.08 -15.36
C GLY A 395 -16.31 20.82 -14.56
N GLY A 396 -17.46 20.83 -15.22
CA GLY A 396 -18.76 20.65 -14.57
C GLY A 396 -19.10 19.20 -14.25
N LEU A 397 -20.29 19.01 -13.66
CA LEU A 397 -20.87 17.69 -13.36
C LEU A 397 -21.42 16.99 -14.61
N ASP A 398 -21.24 17.53 -15.80
CA ASP A 398 -21.70 16.97 -17.09
C ASP A 398 -21.25 15.52 -17.32
N TYR A 399 -20.17 15.16 -16.68
CA TYR A 399 -19.67 13.78 -16.69
C TYR A 399 -20.69 12.78 -16.09
N LEU A 400 -21.47 13.16 -15.08
CA LEU A 400 -22.51 12.29 -14.49
C LEU A 400 -23.64 12.01 -15.49
N LEU A 401 -23.93 12.96 -16.35
CA LEU A 401 -24.93 12.83 -17.42
C LEU A 401 -24.45 11.94 -18.57
N ARG A 402 -23.14 11.90 -18.83
CA ARG A 402 -22.53 11.06 -19.89
C ARG A 402 -22.28 9.62 -19.47
N ARG A 403 -22.37 9.32 -18.18
CA ARG A 403 -22.15 7.96 -17.65
C ARG A 403 -23.27 6.98 -18.01
N SER A 404 -24.42 7.47 -18.39
CA SER A 404 -25.57 6.66 -18.87
C SER A 404 -25.41 6.17 -20.32
N GLU A 405 -24.32 6.55 -21.01
CA GLU A 405 -24.07 6.18 -22.41
C GLU A 405 -22.93 5.12 -22.58
N ILE A 406 -22.56 4.42 -21.48
CA ILE A 406 -21.53 3.35 -21.52
C ILE A 406 -22.21 1.99 -21.36
#